data_670c11561f7a8d2adccdcb8b11e08b3c
#
_entry.id   670c11561f7a8d2adccdcb8b11e08b3c
#
_cell.length_a   1.000
_cell.length_b   1.000
_cell.length_c   1.000
_cell.angle_alpha   90.00
_cell.angle_beta   90.00
_cell.angle_gamma   90.00
#
_symmetry.space_group_name_H-M   'P 1'
#
loop_
_entity.id
_entity.type
_entity.pdbx_description
1 polymer ?
#
loop_
_entity_poly.entity_id
_entity_poly.type
_entity_poly.pdbx_seq_one_letter_code
_entity_poly.pdbx_strand_id
1 'polypeptide(L)'
;CTHFLRELRIRLHLICGRHEDRLIFDVQTALAKNAGYKPKGALLPSEALMKRFYLNAKNIVQLTQILVAAITEKLFRQAAPRFVKSIDNVFIARGDILDIKSRDDFRKDSTNMIRAFVLFALHREFKRMSTNLLRALWHERSSIDTEFRSNPINKKLFLDTVKLRYGPYHFLKNLNTWGILGRFLPVWRRIVGQMQHDLFHIYTVDQHTLGVVKYLRRLSHSSYAHEYPLCSQIMNDIEKPWRLTLAGLFHDIAKGRGGDHSILGMEDAREFCEQHGLSEEDTELVVFLVNEHLTLSQVAQKKDLSDPETIRHFADIVRDERHLMALFLLTVADIRGTNPQIWNAWKSKLMEDLFHLTLRVLGGEDISVDHELKIRQKEAQTTLRLYGLPEHAEDEFWKQLDIVYFLRHDASDIAWQTRTLYYRSNAAEPVIKCRLSPIGEGLQVTVYTLDRPDLFALICSYFARKNFSILDAKIHTTNHDYALDTFLVKKLSRHHHAR
;
A
#
# COMPACT_ATOMS: atom_id res chain seq x y z
N CYS A 1 -5.59 20.98 23.97
CA CYS A 1 -4.71 21.05 22.77
C CYS A 1 -3.61 22.10 22.93
N THR A 2 -3.94 23.38 23.12
CA THR A 2 -2.96 24.49 23.15
C THR A 2 -1.85 24.29 24.19
N HIS A 3 -2.19 23.92 25.43
CA HIS A 3 -1.20 23.66 26.49
C HIS A 3 -0.22 22.56 26.08
N PHE A 4 -0.73 21.42 25.60
CA PHE A 4 0.08 20.30 25.17
C PHE A 4 1.04 20.67 24.01
N LEU A 5 0.57 21.38 23.00
CA LEU A 5 1.42 21.77 21.86
C LEU A 5 2.49 22.79 22.26
N ARG A 6 2.16 23.72 23.17
CA ARG A 6 3.13 24.70 23.69
C ARG A 6 4.22 23.99 24.51
N GLU A 7 3.85 23.08 25.40
CA GLU A 7 4.78 22.28 26.16
C GLU A 7 5.68 21.44 25.27
N LEU A 8 5.11 20.78 24.25
CA LEU A 8 5.84 19.96 23.29
C LEU A 8 6.88 20.81 22.52
N ARG A 9 6.49 22.00 22.08
CA ARG A 9 7.36 22.96 21.37
C ARG A 9 8.53 23.40 22.23
N ILE A 10 8.29 23.77 23.49
CA ILE A 10 9.33 24.19 24.43
C ILE A 10 10.36 23.05 24.62
N ARG A 11 9.87 21.83 24.88
CA ARG A 11 10.77 20.67 25.05
C ARG A 11 11.58 20.37 23.79
N LEU A 12 10.95 20.52 22.61
CA LEU A 12 11.63 20.33 21.31
C LEU A 12 12.79 21.34 21.14
N HIS A 13 12.54 22.63 21.42
CA HIS A 13 13.58 23.67 21.35
C HIS A 13 14.73 23.39 22.32
N LEU A 14 14.43 22.95 23.55
CA LEU A 14 15.45 22.60 24.54
C LEU A 14 16.32 21.41 24.11
N ILE A 15 15.70 20.38 23.52
CA ILE A 15 16.43 19.19 23.04
C ILE A 15 17.30 19.55 21.81
N CYS A 16 16.78 20.35 20.89
CA CYS A 16 17.51 20.73 19.68
C CYS A 16 18.54 21.84 19.91
N GLY A 17 18.54 22.52 21.08
CA GLY A 17 19.39 23.66 21.37
C GLY A 17 19.14 24.86 20.45
N ARG A 18 18.04 24.87 19.71
CA ARG A 18 17.67 25.90 18.74
C ARG A 18 16.17 25.96 18.54
N HIS A 19 15.70 26.99 17.85
CA HIS A 19 14.32 27.07 17.38
C HIS A 19 14.07 25.99 16.31
N GLU A 20 13.25 24.98 16.64
CA GLU A 20 12.85 23.88 15.75
C GLU A 20 11.37 23.56 15.97
N ASP A 21 10.57 23.63 14.90
CA ASP A 21 9.14 23.39 14.94
C ASP A 21 8.71 22.09 14.23
N ARG A 22 9.69 21.32 13.72
CA ARG A 22 9.44 20.04 13.04
C ARG A 22 9.74 18.87 13.99
N LEU A 23 8.75 18.00 14.16
CA LEU A 23 8.89 16.75 14.89
C LEU A 23 9.57 15.68 14.02
N ILE A 24 10.85 15.93 13.68
CA ILE A 24 11.63 14.97 12.90
C ILE A 24 11.86 13.67 13.69
N PHE A 25 11.98 12.56 12.97
CA PHE A 25 12.02 11.21 13.52
C PHE A 25 13.09 11.06 14.60
N ASP A 26 14.31 11.58 14.35
CA ASP A 26 15.48 11.43 15.23
C ASP A 26 15.28 12.03 16.63
N VAL A 27 14.44 13.05 16.76
CA VAL A 27 14.20 13.70 18.05
C VAL A 27 13.02 13.12 18.83
N GLN A 28 12.15 12.33 18.20
CA GLN A 28 10.92 11.83 18.82
C GLN A 28 11.19 10.97 20.06
N THR A 29 12.21 10.11 20.02
CA THR A 29 12.58 9.25 21.15
C THR A 29 13.07 10.06 22.34
N ALA A 30 13.99 11.02 22.11
CA ALA A 30 14.49 11.91 23.14
C ALA A 30 13.38 12.77 23.75
N LEU A 31 12.50 13.29 22.89
CA LEU A 31 11.36 14.11 23.28
C LEU A 31 10.35 13.33 24.13
N ALA A 32 10.03 12.09 23.76
CA ALA A 32 9.14 11.23 24.53
C ALA A 32 9.71 10.91 25.90
N LYS A 33 11.00 10.59 25.99
CA LYS A 33 11.69 10.34 27.26
C LYS A 33 11.68 11.59 28.15
N ASN A 34 12.02 12.76 27.61
CA ASN A 34 11.98 14.04 28.31
C ASN A 34 10.58 14.42 28.79
N ALA A 35 9.53 14.06 28.02
CA ALA A 35 8.14 14.29 28.39
C ALA A 35 7.57 13.23 29.35
N GLY A 36 8.39 12.28 29.82
CA GLY A 36 8.00 11.30 30.82
C GLY A 36 7.18 10.11 30.32
N TYR A 37 7.18 9.89 28.99
CA TYR A 37 6.52 8.71 28.43
C TYR A 37 7.33 7.44 28.73
N LYS A 38 6.63 6.39 29.14
CA LYS A 38 7.21 5.07 29.45
C LYS A 38 6.69 4.03 28.46
N PRO A 39 7.45 2.94 28.21
CA PRO A 39 6.96 1.81 27.42
C PRO A 39 5.68 1.25 28.05
N LYS A 40 4.73 0.87 27.22
CA LYS A 40 3.47 0.23 27.66
C LYS A 40 3.14 -0.95 26.74
N GLY A 41 3.46 -2.15 27.19
CA GLY A 41 3.38 -3.36 26.35
C GLY A 41 4.30 -3.22 25.13
N ALA A 42 3.76 -3.47 23.96
CA ALA A 42 4.48 -3.33 22.68
C ALA A 42 4.65 -1.87 22.20
N LEU A 43 3.97 -0.89 22.82
CA LEU A 43 3.98 0.50 22.40
C LEU A 43 5.22 1.24 22.91
N LEU A 44 6.00 1.80 21.97
CA LEU A 44 7.17 2.61 22.28
C LEU A 44 6.77 3.98 22.87
N PRO A 45 7.62 4.60 23.71
CA PRO A 45 7.38 5.95 24.24
C PRO A 45 7.15 7.00 23.15
N SER A 46 7.94 6.95 22.07
CA SER A 46 7.81 7.82 20.90
C SER A 46 6.47 7.66 20.19
N GLU A 47 6.00 6.43 20.03
CA GLU A 47 4.69 6.13 19.42
C GLU A 47 3.54 6.66 20.30
N ALA A 48 3.63 6.52 21.63
CA ALA A 48 2.64 7.04 22.55
C ALA A 48 2.57 8.58 22.51
N LEU A 49 3.73 9.26 22.47
CA LEU A 49 3.82 10.71 22.29
C LEU A 49 3.20 11.15 20.97
N MET A 50 3.59 10.51 19.86
CA MET A 50 3.11 10.86 18.52
C MET A 50 1.62 10.59 18.37
N LYS A 51 1.11 9.51 18.93
CA LYS A 51 -0.34 9.24 18.97
C LYS A 51 -1.10 10.38 19.65
N ARG A 52 -0.62 10.85 20.80
CA ARG A 52 -1.21 12.01 21.49
C ARG A 52 -1.12 13.28 20.65
N PHE A 53 0.00 13.49 19.96
CA PHE A 53 0.16 14.61 19.02
C PHE A 53 -0.88 14.58 17.90
N TYR A 54 -1.01 13.45 17.19
CA TYR A 54 -1.96 13.31 16.08
C TYR A 54 -3.42 13.42 16.52
N LEU A 55 -3.78 12.91 17.72
CA LEU A 55 -5.13 13.10 18.25
C LEU A 55 -5.44 14.58 18.56
N ASN A 56 -4.45 15.34 19.07
CA ASN A 56 -4.61 16.78 19.27
C ASN A 56 -4.69 17.52 17.93
N ALA A 57 -3.84 17.19 16.97
CA ALA A 57 -3.88 17.76 15.63
C ALA A 57 -5.24 17.52 14.95
N LYS A 58 -5.79 16.31 15.07
CA LYS A 58 -7.11 15.96 14.55
C LYS A 58 -8.23 16.82 15.14
N ASN A 59 -8.22 17.04 16.46
CA ASN A 59 -9.18 17.92 17.12
C ASN A 59 -9.06 19.37 16.63
N ILE A 60 -7.84 19.86 16.40
CA ILE A 60 -7.60 21.21 15.85
C ILE A 60 -8.19 21.31 14.44
N VAL A 61 -7.92 20.33 13.58
CA VAL A 61 -8.47 20.29 12.22
C VAL A 61 -10.00 20.36 12.25
N GLN A 62 -10.67 19.58 13.10
CA GLN A 62 -12.13 19.58 13.22
C GLN A 62 -12.67 20.95 13.65
N LEU A 63 -12.08 21.55 14.69
CA LEU A 63 -12.50 22.87 15.18
C LEU A 63 -12.22 23.98 14.16
N THR A 64 -11.10 23.89 13.45
CA THR A 64 -10.76 24.83 12.37
C THR A 64 -11.77 24.73 11.23
N GLN A 65 -12.19 23.50 10.84
CA GLN A 65 -13.21 23.31 9.81
C GLN A 65 -14.55 23.95 10.22
N ILE A 66 -14.97 23.78 11.46
CA ILE A 66 -16.19 24.45 11.98
C ILE A 66 -16.05 25.97 11.94
N LEU A 67 -14.89 26.50 12.36
CA LEU A 67 -14.63 27.93 12.39
C LEU A 67 -14.60 28.52 10.98
N VAL A 68 -13.87 27.87 10.05
CA VAL A 68 -13.80 28.31 8.66
C VAL A 68 -15.17 28.29 7.99
N ALA A 69 -15.97 27.21 8.22
CA ALA A 69 -17.33 27.16 7.72
C ALA A 69 -18.17 28.33 8.25
N ALA A 70 -18.09 28.64 9.55
CA ALA A 70 -18.82 29.74 10.16
C ALA A 70 -18.42 31.11 9.63
N ILE A 71 -17.11 31.35 9.45
CA ILE A 71 -16.60 32.61 8.87
C ILE A 71 -17.06 32.73 7.42
N THR A 72 -16.91 31.65 6.62
CA THR A 72 -17.32 31.64 5.22
C THR A 72 -18.83 31.96 5.07
N GLU A 73 -19.68 31.28 5.84
CA GLU A 73 -21.12 31.53 5.84
C GLU A 73 -21.48 32.97 6.24
N LYS A 74 -20.73 33.55 7.18
CA LYS A 74 -20.96 34.94 7.62
C LYS A 74 -20.51 35.97 6.59
N LEU A 75 -19.32 35.78 6.00
CA LEU A 75 -18.75 36.73 5.03
C LEU A 75 -19.47 36.71 3.68
N PHE A 76 -19.91 35.55 3.24
CA PHE A 76 -20.55 35.36 1.93
C PHE A 76 -22.06 35.20 2.01
N ARG A 77 -22.69 35.71 3.08
CA ARG A 77 -24.15 35.69 3.27
C ARG A 77 -24.94 36.25 2.12
N GLN A 78 -24.39 37.28 1.43
CA GLN A 78 -25.05 37.92 0.27
C GLN A 78 -24.99 37.06 -1.00
N ALA A 79 -24.02 36.13 -1.06
CA ALA A 79 -23.89 35.13 -2.13
C ALA A 79 -24.53 33.77 -1.78
N ALA A 80 -25.27 33.69 -0.66
CA ALA A 80 -25.95 32.45 -0.27
C ALA A 80 -26.96 32.05 -1.35
N PRO A 81 -27.01 30.77 -1.76
CA PRO A 81 -27.93 30.32 -2.78
C PRO A 81 -29.37 30.66 -2.38
N ARG A 82 -30.10 31.34 -3.28
CA ARG A 82 -31.52 31.72 -3.07
C ARG A 82 -32.44 30.52 -2.95
N PHE A 83 -31.96 29.34 -3.37
CA PHE A 83 -32.75 28.11 -3.39
C PHE A 83 -32.30 27.16 -2.29
N VAL A 84 -33.20 26.88 -1.38
CA VAL A 84 -33.07 25.81 -0.38
C VAL A 84 -33.97 24.68 -0.87
N LYS A 85 -33.34 23.53 -1.17
CA LYS A 85 -34.03 22.29 -1.56
C LYS A 85 -34.12 21.34 -0.37
N SER A 86 -35.31 20.92 0.00
CA SER A 86 -35.47 19.85 0.99
C SER A 86 -35.05 18.54 0.35
N ILE A 87 -34.16 17.79 1.04
CA ILE A 87 -33.76 16.45 0.66
C ILE A 87 -34.74 15.47 1.30
N ASP A 88 -34.99 15.65 2.60
CA ASP A 88 -35.95 14.86 3.37
C ASP A 88 -36.45 15.67 4.59
N ASN A 89 -36.98 15.00 5.61
CA ASN A 89 -37.51 15.64 6.80
C ASN A 89 -36.42 16.29 7.69
N VAL A 90 -35.15 15.87 7.56
CA VAL A 90 -34.00 16.30 8.38
C VAL A 90 -33.04 17.16 7.60
N PHE A 91 -32.70 16.76 6.35
CA PHE A 91 -31.65 17.37 5.56
C PHE A 91 -32.17 18.29 4.48
N ILE A 92 -31.39 19.37 4.24
CA ILE A 92 -31.62 20.35 3.18
C ILE A 92 -30.33 20.59 2.40
N ALA A 93 -30.48 20.95 1.14
CA ALA A 93 -29.40 21.44 0.29
C ALA A 93 -29.49 22.97 0.16
N ARG A 94 -28.39 23.67 0.44
CA ARG A 94 -28.21 25.10 0.17
C ARG A 94 -27.15 25.27 -0.90
N GLY A 95 -27.54 25.13 -2.17
CA GLY A 95 -26.59 25.05 -3.27
C GLY A 95 -25.70 23.82 -3.13
N ASP A 96 -24.38 24.00 -3.01
CA ASP A 96 -23.37 22.94 -2.84
C ASP A 96 -23.12 22.56 -1.36
N ILE A 97 -23.96 23.05 -0.43
CA ILE A 97 -23.82 22.82 1.02
C ILE A 97 -24.91 21.88 1.49
N LEU A 98 -24.50 20.79 2.15
CA LEU A 98 -25.42 19.92 2.91
C LEU A 98 -25.66 20.55 4.29
N ASP A 99 -26.92 20.76 4.65
CA ASP A 99 -27.34 21.37 5.91
C ASP A 99 -28.49 20.58 6.56
N ILE A 100 -28.84 20.91 7.78
CA ILE A 100 -29.91 20.32 8.57
C ILE A 100 -30.98 21.35 8.92
N LYS A 101 -32.22 20.91 9.05
CA LYS A 101 -33.35 21.78 9.46
C LYS A 101 -33.24 22.14 10.92
N SER A 102 -32.94 21.18 11.80
CA SER A 102 -32.77 21.36 13.23
C SER A 102 -31.61 20.55 13.79
N ARG A 103 -30.91 21.09 14.78
CA ARG A 103 -29.88 20.34 15.52
C ARG A 103 -30.48 19.24 16.41
N ASP A 104 -31.72 19.44 16.85
CA ASP A 104 -32.40 18.48 17.71
C ASP A 104 -32.75 17.18 16.98
N ASP A 105 -32.73 17.18 15.64
CA ASP A 105 -33.00 15.98 14.84
C ASP A 105 -31.98 14.84 15.07
N PHE A 106 -30.75 15.21 15.43
CA PHE A 106 -29.70 14.23 15.80
C PHE A 106 -29.91 13.64 17.21
N ARG A 107 -30.54 14.40 18.12
CA ARG A 107 -30.89 13.89 19.46
C ARG A 107 -32.12 13.00 19.42
N LYS A 108 -33.07 13.32 18.53
CA LYS A 108 -34.30 12.51 18.34
C LYS A 108 -34.00 11.17 17.69
N ASP A 109 -33.11 11.19 16.70
CA ASP A 109 -32.68 9.99 15.97
C ASP A 109 -31.19 10.10 15.64
N SER A 110 -30.36 9.36 16.39
CA SER A 110 -28.91 9.33 16.23
C SER A 110 -28.47 8.71 14.89
N THR A 111 -29.33 7.96 14.18
CA THR A 111 -29.09 7.42 12.85
C THR A 111 -28.78 8.55 11.84
N ASN A 112 -29.30 9.75 12.08
CA ASN A 112 -29.03 10.92 11.24
C ASN A 112 -27.53 11.28 11.18
N MET A 113 -26.71 10.88 12.16
CA MET A 113 -25.28 11.08 12.08
C MET A 113 -24.65 10.31 10.94
N ILE A 114 -24.96 9.03 10.79
CA ILE A 114 -24.40 8.22 9.68
C ILE A 114 -25.05 8.63 8.34
N ARG A 115 -26.35 8.95 8.35
CA ARG A 115 -27.08 9.44 7.17
C ARG A 115 -26.45 10.70 6.58
N ALA A 116 -25.99 11.66 7.41
CA ALA A 116 -25.31 12.85 6.94
C ALA A 116 -24.08 12.53 6.07
N PHE A 117 -23.27 11.55 6.49
CA PHE A 117 -22.09 11.15 5.74
C PHE A 117 -22.43 10.30 4.51
N VAL A 118 -23.49 9.51 4.57
CA VAL A 118 -24.02 8.77 3.41
C VAL A 118 -24.47 9.77 2.33
N LEU A 119 -25.30 10.74 2.68
CA LEU A 119 -25.74 11.78 1.76
C LEU A 119 -24.57 12.57 1.18
N PHE A 120 -23.62 12.96 2.02
CA PHE A 120 -22.44 13.71 1.57
C PHE A 120 -21.53 12.90 0.64
N ALA A 121 -21.47 11.58 0.78
CA ALA A 121 -20.69 10.71 -0.08
C ALA A 121 -21.36 10.37 -1.41
N LEU A 122 -22.71 10.25 -1.42
CA LEU A 122 -23.49 9.91 -2.58
C LEU A 122 -23.70 11.09 -3.53
N HIS A 123 -23.88 12.27 -2.98
CA HIS A 123 -24.21 13.49 -3.71
C HIS A 123 -22.96 14.31 -4.01
N ARG A 124 -22.42 14.14 -5.21
CA ARG A 124 -21.16 14.82 -5.65
C ARG A 124 -21.30 16.34 -5.78
N GLU A 125 -22.52 16.85 -5.84
CA GLU A 125 -22.83 18.26 -5.83
C GLU A 125 -22.45 18.93 -4.50
N PHE A 126 -22.49 18.20 -3.38
CA PHE A 126 -22.09 18.75 -2.09
C PHE A 126 -20.57 18.86 -1.99
N LYS A 127 -20.09 20.10 -1.79
CA LYS A 127 -18.66 20.40 -1.59
C LYS A 127 -18.30 20.56 -0.12
N ARG A 128 -19.28 20.89 0.72
CA ARG A 128 -19.09 21.15 2.16
C ARG A 128 -20.36 20.87 2.96
N MET A 129 -20.16 20.71 4.26
CA MET A 129 -21.22 20.65 5.24
C MET A 129 -21.38 22.02 5.91
N SER A 130 -22.61 22.40 6.27
CA SER A 130 -22.89 23.65 6.96
C SER A 130 -22.29 23.68 8.37
N THR A 131 -22.12 24.89 8.91
CA THR A 131 -21.72 25.11 10.31
C THR A 131 -22.70 24.44 11.28
N ASN A 132 -24.01 24.48 10.98
CA ASN A 132 -25.03 23.85 11.82
C ASN A 132 -24.86 22.34 11.85
N LEU A 133 -24.68 21.70 10.68
CA LEU A 133 -24.46 20.26 10.58
C LEU A 133 -23.15 19.85 11.27
N LEU A 134 -22.04 20.56 11.02
CA LEU A 134 -20.76 20.25 11.65
C LEU A 134 -20.77 20.35 13.16
N ARG A 135 -21.46 21.37 13.71
CA ARG A 135 -21.67 21.51 15.15
C ARG A 135 -22.54 20.42 15.75
N ALA A 136 -23.62 20.04 15.07
CA ALA A 136 -24.48 18.94 15.49
C ALA A 136 -23.67 17.63 15.57
N LEU A 137 -22.91 17.29 14.51
CA LEU A 137 -22.02 16.14 14.49
C LEU A 137 -20.98 16.16 15.62
N TRP A 138 -20.38 17.33 15.89
CA TRP A 138 -19.40 17.48 16.94
C TRP A 138 -19.99 17.23 18.33
N HIS A 139 -21.15 17.78 18.63
CA HIS A 139 -21.79 17.68 19.95
C HIS A 139 -22.40 16.30 20.18
N GLU A 140 -23.09 15.74 19.19
CA GLU A 140 -23.87 14.51 19.35
C GLU A 140 -23.08 13.24 19.09
N ARG A 141 -21.80 13.32 18.66
CA ARG A 141 -20.97 12.12 18.41
C ARG A 141 -20.79 11.19 19.60
N SER A 142 -21.03 11.68 20.82
CA SER A 142 -20.97 10.86 22.06
C SER A 142 -22.13 9.87 22.15
N SER A 143 -23.24 10.11 21.45
CA SER A 143 -24.40 9.19 21.41
C SER A 143 -24.16 7.94 20.54
N ILE A 144 -22.99 7.82 19.88
CA ILE A 144 -22.60 6.59 19.18
C ILE A 144 -22.10 5.61 20.24
N ASP A 145 -23.00 4.90 20.83
CA ASP A 145 -22.81 3.90 21.87
C ASP A 145 -23.03 2.47 21.33
N THR A 146 -23.27 1.51 22.23
CA THR A 146 -23.49 0.11 21.85
C THR A 146 -24.84 -0.07 21.15
N GLU A 147 -25.88 0.64 21.57
CA GLU A 147 -27.19 0.59 20.97
C GLU A 147 -27.13 1.11 19.51
N PHE A 148 -26.47 2.25 19.31
CA PHE A 148 -26.23 2.79 17.96
C PHE A 148 -25.52 1.77 17.06
N ARG A 149 -24.47 1.11 17.56
CA ARG A 149 -23.68 0.12 16.79
C ARG A 149 -24.47 -1.15 16.46
N SER A 150 -25.32 -1.58 17.38
CA SER A 150 -26.16 -2.78 17.20
C SER A 150 -27.37 -2.53 16.29
N ASN A 151 -27.75 -1.26 16.08
CA ASN A 151 -28.92 -0.90 15.30
C ASN A 151 -28.80 -1.41 13.84
N PRO A 152 -29.74 -2.25 13.38
CA PRO A 152 -29.67 -2.83 12.02
C PRO A 152 -29.67 -1.78 10.91
N ILE A 153 -30.36 -0.64 11.12
CA ILE A 153 -30.40 0.45 10.15
C ILE A 153 -29.01 1.06 9.97
N ASN A 154 -28.30 1.32 11.08
CA ASN A 154 -26.96 1.89 11.05
C ASN A 154 -25.93 0.94 10.41
N LYS A 155 -26.01 -0.36 10.75
CA LYS A 155 -25.19 -1.40 10.11
C LYS A 155 -25.44 -1.46 8.61
N LYS A 156 -26.70 -1.46 8.21
CA LYS A 156 -27.09 -1.50 6.79
C LYS A 156 -26.61 -0.28 6.03
N LEU A 157 -26.81 0.93 6.56
CA LEU A 157 -26.36 2.17 5.95
C LEU A 157 -24.84 2.20 5.77
N PHE A 158 -24.08 1.76 6.78
CA PHE A 158 -22.63 1.66 6.70
C PHE A 158 -22.21 0.68 5.62
N LEU A 159 -22.72 -0.54 5.66
CA LEU A 159 -22.33 -1.61 4.75
C LEU A 159 -22.75 -1.30 3.30
N ASP A 160 -23.97 -0.83 3.08
CA ASP A 160 -24.46 -0.46 1.75
C ASP A 160 -23.59 0.66 1.14
N THR A 161 -23.13 1.62 1.95
CA THR A 161 -22.25 2.70 1.47
C THR A 161 -20.86 2.18 1.14
N VAL A 162 -20.32 1.23 1.92
CA VAL A 162 -19.04 0.57 1.63
C VAL A 162 -19.12 -0.29 0.37
N LYS A 163 -20.29 -0.89 0.08
CA LYS A 163 -20.53 -1.71 -1.12
C LYS A 163 -20.65 -0.90 -2.41
N LEU A 164 -20.79 0.41 -2.35
CA LEU A 164 -20.89 1.23 -3.54
C LEU A 164 -19.59 1.24 -4.35
N ARG A 165 -19.72 1.28 -5.65
CA ARG A 165 -18.57 1.43 -6.56
C ARG A 165 -17.86 2.77 -6.37
N TYR A 166 -18.61 3.83 -6.02
CA TYR A 166 -18.08 5.18 -5.81
C TYR A 166 -18.56 5.71 -4.46
N GLY A 167 -17.69 6.43 -3.77
CA GLY A 167 -18.03 7.04 -2.48
C GLY A 167 -17.40 6.44 -1.23
N PRO A 168 -17.08 5.11 -1.15
CA PRO A 168 -16.60 4.50 0.09
C PRO A 168 -15.40 5.20 0.72
N TYR A 169 -14.40 5.58 -0.08
CA TYR A 169 -13.24 6.31 0.43
C TYR A 169 -13.61 7.65 1.07
N HIS A 170 -14.46 8.45 0.41
CA HIS A 170 -14.89 9.75 0.94
C HIS A 170 -15.74 9.57 2.20
N PHE A 171 -16.61 8.58 2.21
CA PHE A 171 -17.42 8.21 3.37
C PHE A 171 -16.54 7.85 4.57
N LEU A 172 -15.66 6.88 4.43
CA LEU A 172 -14.77 6.41 5.50
C LEU A 172 -13.81 7.51 5.97
N LYS A 173 -13.23 8.28 5.03
CA LYS A 173 -12.37 9.42 5.35
C LYS A 173 -13.08 10.46 6.19
N ASN A 174 -14.32 10.84 5.82
CA ASN A 174 -15.09 11.82 6.57
C ASN A 174 -15.49 11.28 7.94
N LEU A 175 -15.98 10.04 8.04
CA LEU A 175 -16.24 9.39 9.33
C LEU A 175 -15.00 9.37 10.23
N ASN A 176 -13.82 9.05 9.67
CA ASN A 176 -12.57 9.10 10.41
C ASN A 176 -12.22 10.53 10.82
N THR A 177 -12.30 11.50 9.92
CA THR A 177 -11.99 12.91 10.21
C THR A 177 -12.81 13.42 11.38
N TRP A 178 -14.10 13.14 11.43
CA TRP A 178 -15.00 13.59 12.49
C TRP A 178 -15.00 12.70 13.74
N GLY A 179 -14.19 11.63 13.76
CA GLY A 179 -14.04 10.73 14.90
C GLY A 179 -15.23 9.80 15.12
N ILE A 180 -16.07 9.65 14.11
CA ILE A 180 -17.26 8.80 14.13
C ILE A 180 -16.88 7.35 13.81
N LEU A 181 -15.96 7.13 12.86
CA LEU A 181 -15.54 5.78 12.48
C LEU A 181 -15.03 4.97 13.69
N GLY A 182 -14.17 5.55 14.53
CA GLY A 182 -13.64 4.87 15.72
C GLY A 182 -14.66 4.72 16.86
N ARG A 183 -15.82 5.37 16.77
CA ARG A 183 -16.96 5.14 17.68
C ARG A 183 -17.88 4.06 17.18
N PHE A 184 -18.08 4.01 15.85
CA PHE A 184 -18.86 2.99 15.17
C PHE A 184 -18.13 1.64 15.17
N LEU A 185 -16.82 1.65 14.86
CA LEU A 185 -15.90 0.51 14.91
C LEU A 185 -14.89 0.70 16.04
N PRO A 186 -15.11 0.15 17.26
CA PRO A 186 -14.21 0.34 18.39
C PRO A 186 -12.77 -0.13 18.14
N VAL A 187 -12.59 -1.17 17.32
CA VAL A 187 -11.27 -1.68 16.90
C VAL A 187 -10.49 -0.61 16.12
N TRP A 188 -11.16 0.18 15.27
CA TRP A 188 -10.58 1.29 14.53
C TRP A 188 -10.00 2.39 15.44
N ARG A 189 -10.64 2.65 16.57
CA ARG A 189 -10.19 3.67 17.53
C ARG A 189 -8.76 3.43 18.01
N ARG A 190 -8.33 2.17 18.04
CA ARG A 190 -7.00 1.78 18.53
C ARG A 190 -5.90 2.26 17.61
N ILE A 191 -6.13 2.25 16.29
CA ILE A 191 -5.15 2.63 15.27
C ILE A 191 -5.17 4.13 14.91
N VAL A 192 -6.18 4.88 15.34
CA VAL A 192 -6.27 6.33 15.05
C VAL A 192 -5.09 7.07 15.65
N GLY A 193 -4.33 7.76 14.80
CA GLY A 193 -3.14 8.52 15.18
C GLY A 193 -1.95 7.67 15.61
N GLN A 194 -2.01 6.35 15.47
CA GLN A 194 -0.91 5.45 15.79
C GLN A 194 0.13 5.51 14.69
N MET A 195 1.38 5.78 15.05
CA MET A 195 2.54 5.63 14.18
C MET A 195 3.24 4.31 14.41
N GLN A 196 3.87 3.80 13.36
CA GLN A 196 4.92 2.81 13.46
C GLN A 196 6.26 3.52 13.42
N HIS A 197 7.15 3.18 14.37
CA HIS A 197 8.47 3.77 14.44
C HIS A 197 9.44 3.01 13.53
N ASP A 198 9.21 3.10 12.21
CA ASP A 198 10.10 2.56 11.18
C ASP A 198 10.33 3.58 10.05
N LEU A 199 11.33 3.31 9.21
CA LEU A 199 11.75 4.21 8.13
C LEU A 199 10.81 4.21 6.91
N PHE A 200 9.86 3.30 6.85
CA PHE A 200 9.02 3.09 5.67
C PHE A 200 7.64 3.74 5.77
N HIS A 201 7.10 3.82 6.99
CA HIS A 201 5.75 4.35 7.23
C HIS A 201 5.76 5.85 7.49
N ILE A 202 5.31 6.62 6.51
CA ILE A 202 5.20 8.09 6.62
C ILE A 202 3.83 8.55 7.13
N TYR A 203 2.87 7.63 7.23
CA TYR A 203 1.50 7.89 7.67
C TYR A 203 1.19 7.18 9.00
N THR A 204 0.19 7.69 9.71
CA THR A 204 -0.43 6.92 10.81
C THR A 204 -1.20 5.73 10.25
N VAL A 205 -1.37 4.67 11.06
CA VAL A 205 -2.02 3.43 10.60
C VAL A 205 -3.41 3.70 10.02
N ASP A 206 -4.22 4.56 10.66
CA ASP A 206 -5.54 4.94 10.13
C ASP A 206 -5.46 5.71 8.80
N GLN A 207 -4.45 6.56 8.59
CA GLN A 207 -4.27 7.27 7.33
C GLN A 207 -3.74 6.36 6.23
N HIS A 208 -2.81 5.46 6.57
CA HIS A 208 -2.34 4.41 5.67
C HIS A 208 -3.50 3.54 5.19
N THR A 209 -4.28 2.99 6.13
CA THR A 209 -5.44 2.14 5.82
C THR A 209 -6.46 2.83 4.90
N LEU A 210 -6.76 4.11 5.16
CA LEU A 210 -7.60 4.90 4.23
C LEU A 210 -6.91 5.14 2.89
N GLY A 211 -5.57 5.23 2.88
CA GLY A 211 -4.75 5.29 1.67
C GLY A 211 -4.93 4.03 0.81
N VAL A 212 -4.89 2.85 1.43
CA VAL A 212 -5.15 1.56 0.76
C VAL A 212 -6.53 1.55 0.10
N VAL A 213 -7.58 1.91 0.83
CA VAL A 213 -8.95 2.03 0.27
C VAL A 213 -9.00 3.03 -0.90
N LYS A 214 -8.25 4.14 -0.83
CA LYS A 214 -8.15 5.10 -1.91
C LYS A 214 -7.49 4.50 -3.16
N TYR A 215 -6.41 3.74 -2.99
CA TYR A 215 -5.72 3.09 -4.12
C TYR A 215 -6.57 1.98 -4.74
N LEU A 216 -7.22 1.13 -3.96
CA LEU A 216 -8.18 0.14 -4.47
C LEU A 216 -9.25 0.80 -5.36
N ARG A 217 -9.78 1.95 -4.92
CA ARG A 217 -10.71 2.73 -5.75
C ARG A 217 -10.05 3.25 -7.04
N ARG A 218 -8.78 3.69 -7.00
CA ARG A 218 -8.08 4.14 -8.22
C ARG A 218 -7.96 3.02 -9.24
N LEU A 219 -7.66 1.80 -8.80
CA LEU A 219 -7.54 0.63 -9.68
C LEU A 219 -8.85 0.32 -10.42
N SER A 220 -10.01 0.66 -9.85
CA SER A 220 -11.31 0.49 -10.49
C SER A 220 -11.70 1.62 -11.45
N HIS A 221 -10.85 2.64 -11.63
CA HIS A 221 -11.18 3.81 -12.44
C HIS A 221 -10.35 3.85 -13.73
N SER A 222 -11.01 3.86 -14.87
CA SER A 222 -10.38 3.79 -16.21
C SER A 222 -9.32 4.87 -16.47
N SER A 223 -9.46 6.05 -15.88
CA SER A 223 -8.47 7.14 -16.02
C SER A 223 -7.09 6.80 -15.44
N TYR A 224 -6.98 5.78 -14.59
CA TYR A 224 -5.72 5.32 -14.01
C TYR A 224 -5.22 3.99 -14.58
N ALA A 225 -5.93 3.43 -15.58
CA ALA A 225 -5.54 2.15 -16.19
C ALA A 225 -4.13 2.18 -16.81
N HIS A 226 -3.68 3.33 -17.29
CA HIS A 226 -2.33 3.49 -17.84
C HIS A 226 -1.22 3.41 -16.78
N GLU A 227 -1.53 3.71 -15.49
CA GLU A 227 -0.56 3.60 -14.39
C GLU A 227 -0.41 2.14 -13.90
N TYR A 228 -1.49 1.35 -14.01
CA TYR A 228 -1.58 -0.02 -13.48
C TYR A 228 -2.40 -0.91 -14.44
N PRO A 229 -1.87 -1.24 -15.63
CA PRO A 229 -2.65 -1.95 -16.65
C PRO A 229 -3.18 -3.30 -16.14
N LEU A 230 -2.31 -4.14 -15.59
CA LEU A 230 -2.69 -5.45 -15.05
C LEU A 230 -3.71 -5.33 -13.90
N CYS A 231 -3.47 -4.43 -12.93
CA CYS A 231 -4.41 -4.24 -11.83
C CYS A 231 -5.80 -3.78 -12.32
N SER A 232 -5.84 -2.90 -13.32
CA SER A 232 -7.12 -2.42 -13.88
C SER A 232 -7.85 -3.54 -14.63
N GLN A 233 -7.13 -4.40 -15.34
CA GLN A 233 -7.68 -5.58 -15.97
C GLN A 233 -8.27 -6.52 -14.92
N ILE A 234 -7.48 -6.94 -13.93
CA ILE A 234 -7.91 -7.81 -12.84
C ILE A 234 -9.13 -7.22 -12.11
N MET A 235 -9.11 -5.91 -11.82
CA MET A 235 -10.21 -5.25 -11.10
C MET A 235 -11.54 -5.28 -11.88
N ASN A 236 -11.50 -5.32 -13.21
CA ASN A 236 -12.71 -5.47 -14.03
C ASN A 236 -13.32 -6.87 -13.92
N ASP A 237 -12.49 -7.88 -13.67
CA ASP A 237 -12.90 -9.28 -13.57
C ASP A 237 -13.30 -9.67 -12.12
N ILE A 238 -13.00 -8.81 -11.14
CA ILE A 238 -13.37 -9.05 -9.73
C ILE A 238 -14.88 -8.88 -9.53
N GLU A 239 -15.50 -9.94 -9.12
CA GLU A 239 -16.86 -9.90 -8.57
C GLU A 239 -16.86 -9.22 -7.20
N LYS A 240 -17.84 -8.38 -6.92
CA LYS A 240 -18.04 -7.73 -5.61
C LYS A 240 -16.76 -7.01 -5.10
N PRO A 241 -16.21 -5.97 -5.82
CA PRO A 241 -14.97 -5.29 -5.44
C PRO A 241 -15.01 -4.64 -4.04
N TRP A 242 -16.18 -4.48 -3.44
CA TRP A 242 -16.34 -4.00 -2.07
C TRP A 242 -15.71 -4.93 -1.01
N ARG A 243 -15.52 -6.23 -1.31
CA ARG A 243 -14.77 -7.16 -0.45
C ARG A 243 -13.33 -6.67 -0.25
N LEU A 244 -12.69 -6.18 -1.31
CA LEU A 244 -11.37 -5.54 -1.23
C LEU A 244 -11.39 -4.27 -0.36
N THR A 245 -12.46 -3.48 -0.43
CA THR A 245 -12.61 -2.29 0.42
C THR A 245 -12.66 -2.68 1.89
N LEU A 246 -13.40 -3.73 2.26
CA LEU A 246 -13.43 -4.26 3.62
C LEU A 246 -12.07 -4.83 4.03
N ALA A 247 -11.46 -5.67 3.21
CA ALA A 247 -10.14 -6.21 3.49
C ALA A 247 -9.11 -5.09 3.69
N GLY A 248 -9.11 -4.07 2.81
CA GLY A 248 -8.28 -2.88 2.96
C GLY A 248 -8.57 -2.08 4.23
N LEU A 249 -9.80 -2.09 4.75
CA LEU A 249 -10.15 -1.44 6.01
C LEU A 249 -9.62 -2.21 7.23
N PHE A 250 -9.51 -3.53 7.14
CA PHE A 250 -9.17 -4.40 8.27
C PHE A 250 -7.75 -4.96 8.24
N HIS A 251 -6.99 -4.90 7.14
CA HIS A 251 -5.68 -5.56 7.01
C HIS A 251 -4.70 -5.20 8.13
N ASP A 252 -4.70 -3.96 8.58
CA ASP A 252 -3.81 -3.40 9.62
C ASP A 252 -4.54 -3.05 10.93
N ILE A 253 -5.79 -3.46 11.10
CA ILE A 253 -6.65 -3.04 12.21
C ILE A 253 -6.11 -3.43 13.60
N ALA A 254 -5.32 -4.49 13.66
CA ALA A 254 -4.77 -5.02 14.89
C ALA A 254 -3.32 -4.59 15.18
N LYS A 255 -2.73 -3.72 14.36
CA LYS A 255 -1.38 -3.20 14.61
C LYS A 255 -1.24 -2.57 15.99
N GLY A 256 -0.13 -2.87 16.67
CA GLY A 256 0.19 -2.35 18.01
C GLY A 256 -0.51 -3.05 19.18
N ARG A 257 -1.21 -4.17 18.94
CA ARG A 257 -1.80 -4.97 20.04
C ARG A 257 -0.80 -5.93 20.70
N GLY A 258 0.34 -6.19 20.05
CA GLY A 258 1.25 -7.30 20.38
C GLY A 258 0.77 -8.61 19.73
N GLY A 259 1.72 -9.45 19.34
CA GLY A 259 1.46 -10.65 18.54
C GLY A 259 1.32 -10.35 17.05
N ASP A 260 0.87 -11.36 16.30
CA ASP A 260 0.67 -11.23 14.85
C ASP A 260 -0.62 -10.43 14.56
N HIS A 261 -0.44 -9.25 13.95
CA HIS A 261 -1.56 -8.37 13.63
C HIS A 261 -2.46 -8.90 12.51
N SER A 262 -1.94 -9.79 11.64
CA SER A 262 -2.73 -10.41 10.57
C SER A 262 -3.75 -11.39 11.16
N ILE A 263 -3.31 -12.24 12.09
CA ILE A 263 -4.18 -13.19 12.80
C ILE A 263 -5.24 -12.45 13.64
N LEU A 264 -4.81 -11.48 14.45
CA LEU A 264 -5.73 -10.69 15.28
C LEU A 264 -6.70 -9.85 14.43
N GLY A 265 -6.23 -9.31 13.30
CA GLY A 265 -7.04 -8.56 12.36
C GLY A 265 -8.06 -9.42 11.63
N MET A 266 -7.70 -10.66 11.32
CA MET A 266 -8.58 -11.67 10.74
C MET A 266 -9.79 -11.95 11.65
N GLU A 267 -9.56 -12.09 12.96
CA GLU A 267 -10.63 -12.28 13.95
C GLU A 267 -11.59 -11.08 13.99
N ASP A 268 -11.05 -9.85 14.05
CA ASP A 268 -11.85 -8.63 14.03
C ASP A 268 -12.66 -8.48 12.73
N ALA A 269 -12.08 -8.87 11.59
CA ALA A 269 -12.74 -8.82 10.29
C ALA A 269 -13.89 -9.84 10.22
N ARG A 270 -13.70 -11.06 10.72
CA ARG A 270 -14.72 -12.10 10.81
C ARG A 270 -15.89 -11.62 11.67
N GLU A 271 -15.61 -11.16 12.88
CA GLU A 271 -16.64 -10.64 13.79
C GLU A 271 -17.46 -9.52 13.13
N PHE A 272 -16.80 -8.59 12.44
CA PHE A 272 -17.46 -7.52 11.70
C PHE A 272 -18.39 -8.07 10.61
N CYS A 273 -17.90 -8.99 9.78
CA CYS A 273 -18.66 -9.57 8.67
C CYS A 273 -19.91 -10.29 9.16
N GLU A 274 -19.77 -11.13 10.19
CA GLU A 274 -20.87 -11.86 10.83
C GLU A 274 -21.90 -10.91 11.44
N GLN A 275 -21.46 -9.90 12.20
CA GLN A 275 -22.34 -8.90 12.82
C GLN A 275 -23.11 -8.05 11.79
N HIS A 276 -22.60 -7.94 10.56
CA HIS A 276 -23.24 -7.20 9.48
C HIS A 276 -23.97 -8.09 8.48
N GLY A 277 -24.07 -9.39 8.75
CA GLY A 277 -24.86 -10.36 7.96
C GLY A 277 -24.28 -10.61 6.56
N LEU A 278 -22.96 -10.63 6.42
CA LEU A 278 -22.31 -11.05 5.19
C LEU A 278 -22.46 -12.57 5.01
N SER A 279 -22.48 -13.04 3.76
CA SER A 279 -22.43 -14.47 3.47
C SER A 279 -21.10 -15.07 3.90
N GLU A 280 -21.07 -16.38 4.14
CA GLU A 280 -19.83 -17.10 4.48
C GLU A 280 -18.77 -16.92 3.40
N GLU A 281 -19.15 -17.01 2.12
CA GLU A 281 -18.27 -16.80 0.99
C GLU A 281 -17.62 -15.38 0.98
N ASP A 282 -18.42 -14.34 1.27
CA ASP A 282 -17.92 -12.97 1.33
C ASP A 282 -16.99 -12.79 2.54
N THR A 283 -17.36 -13.40 3.67
CA THR A 283 -16.58 -13.38 4.92
C THR A 283 -15.22 -14.07 4.75
N GLU A 284 -15.21 -15.30 4.19
CA GLU A 284 -13.98 -16.06 3.99
C GLU A 284 -12.96 -15.33 3.11
N LEU A 285 -13.41 -14.70 2.03
CA LEU A 285 -12.48 -13.93 1.18
C LEU A 285 -11.90 -12.71 1.92
N VAL A 286 -12.72 -11.97 2.68
CA VAL A 286 -12.24 -10.81 3.45
C VAL A 286 -11.25 -11.27 4.52
N VAL A 287 -11.58 -12.33 5.25
CA VAL A 287 -10.75 -12.93 6.31
C VAL A 287 -9.42 -13.42 5.75
N PHE A 288 -9.45 -14.16 4.63
CA PHE A 288 -8.25 -14.61 3.92
C PHE A 288 -7.35 -13.43 3.55
N LEU A 289 -7.92 -12.40 2.96
CA LEU A 289 -7.15 -11.22 2.53
C LEU A 289 -6.50 -10.49 3.70
N VAL A 290 -7.18 -10.38 4.84
CA VAL A 290 -6.60 -9.77 6.05
C VAL A 290 -5.49 -10.63 6.61
N ASN A 291 -5.64 -11.95 6.64
CA ASN A 291 -4.61 -12.87 7.12
C ASN A 291 -3.36 -12.86 6.22
N GLU A 292 -3.56 -12.93 4.91
CA GLU A 292 -2.50 -13.15 3.92
C GLU A 292 -1.98 -11.86 3.26
N HIS A 293 -2.38 -10.65 3.72
CA HIS A 293 -2.06 -9.39 3.03
C HIS A 293 -0.56 -9.14 2.81
N LEU A 294 0.32 -9.72 3.65
CA LEU A 294 1.78 -9.61 3.52
C LEU A 294 2.40 -10.73 2.68
N THR A 295 1.70 -11.85 2.48
CA THR A 295 2.28 -13.08 1.96
C THR A 295 2.79 -12.92 0.53
N LEU A 296 2.00 -12.33 -0.38
CA LEU A 296 2.43 -12.13 -1.77
C LEU A 296 3.70 -11.25 -1.84
N SER A 297 3.75 -10.16 -1.09
CA SER A 297 4.92 -9.27 -1.08
C SER A 297 6.15 -9.92 -0.45
N GLN A 298 5.97 -10.77 0.57
CA GLN A 298 7.07 -11.51 1.21
C GLN A 298 7.64 -12.59 0.28
N VAL A 299 6.78 -13.36 -0.38
CA VAL A 299 7.21 -14.38 -1.34
C VAL A 299 7.93 -13.73 -2.51
N ALA A 300 7.33 -12.72 -3.16
CA ALA A 300 7.90 -12.06 -4.32
C ALA A 300 9.25 -11.39 -4.05
N GLN A 301 9.48 -10.83 -2.86
CA GLN A 301 10.70 -10.08 -2.55
C GLN A 301 11.78 -10.89 -1.81
N LYS A 302 11.43 -12.01 -1.17
CA LYS A 302 12.34 -12.74 -0.27
C LYS A 302 12.58 -14.21 -0.66
N LYS A 303 11.82 -14.73 -1.63
CA LYS A 303 11.95 -16.11 -2.07
C LYS A 303 12.47 -16.17 -3.50
N ASP A 304 13.05 -17.30 -3.86
CA ASP A 304 13.48 -17.56 -5.23
C ASP A 304 12.29 -17.99 -6.07
N LEU A 305 11.84 -17.11 -6.98
CA LEU A 305 10.72 -17.38 -7.88
C LEU A 305 11.10 -18.35 -9.03
N SER A 306 12.37 -18.66 -9.19
CA SER A 306 12.82 -19.69 -10.14
C SER A 306 12.65 -21.12 -9.59
N ASP A 307 12.40 -21.25 -8.29
CA ASP A 307 12.11 -22.52 -7.63
C ASP A 307 10.62 -22.87 -7.76
N PRO A 308 10.25 -23.94 -8.51
CA PRO A 308 8.86 -24.35 -8.68
C PRO A 308 8.15 -24.70 -7.36
N GLU A 309 8.88 -25.21 -6.34
CA GLU A 309 8.28 -25.51 -5.04
C GLU A 309 7.82 -24.25 -4.32
N THR A 310 8.55 -23.14 -4.45
CA THR A 310 8.14 -21.85 -3.94
C THR A 310 6.79 -21.42 -4.54
N ILE A 311 6.61 -21.59 -5.84
CA ILE A 311 5.37 -21.20 -6.54
C ILE A 311 4.21 -22.13 -6.16
N ARG A 312 4.45 -23.46 -6.12
CA ARG A 312 3.43 -24.44 -5.69
C ARG A 312 2.95 -24.15 -4.27
N HIS A 313 3.87 -23.95 -3.34
CA HIS A 313 3.52 -23.63 -1.96
C HIS A 313 2.69 -22.34 -1.86
N PHE A 314 3.04 -21.32 -2.63
CA PHE A 314 2.24 -20.08 -2.67
C PHE A 314 0.87 -20.32 -3.32
N ALA A 315 0.78 -21.15 -4.37
CA ALA A 315 -0.48 -21.56 -4.98
C ALA A 315 -1.40 -22.29 -3.98
N ASP A 316 -0.83 -23.18 -3.15
CA ASP A 316 -1.58 -23.86 -2.08
C ASP A 316 -2.14 -22.88 -1.04
N ILE A 317 -1.43 -21.82 -0.70
CA ILE A 317 -1.90 -20.77 0.20
C ILE A 317 -3.07 -20.00 -0.41
N VAL A 318 -2.96 -19.57 -1.68
CA VAL A 318 -4.00 -18.76 -2.33
C VAL A 318 -5.18 -19.58 -2.83
N ARG A 319 -5.04 -20.89 -3.04
CA ARG A 319 -6.07 -21.89 -3.34
C ARG A 319 -6.72 -21.78 -4.71
N ASP A 320 -7.09 -20.60 -5.15
CA ASP A 320 -7.77 -20.38 -6.43
C ASP A 320 -7.46 -18.99 -7.03
N GLU A 321 -7.84 -18.82 -8.28
CA GLU A 321 -7.63 -17.58 -9.05
C GLU A 321 -8.29 -16.36 -8.40
N ARG A 322 -9.48 -16.52 -7.82
CA ARG A 322 -10.21 -15.43 -7.16
C ARG A 322 -9.44 -14.86 -5.96
N HIS A 323 -8.89 -15.75 -5.12
CA HIS A 323 -8.06 -15.35 -3.98
C HIS A 323 -6.75 -14.70 -4.44
N LEU A 324 -6.11 -15.27 -5.48
CA LEU A 324 -4.89 -14.71 -6.07
C LEU A 324 -5.09 -13.30 -6.60
N MET A 325 -6.13 -13.09 -7.41
CA MET A 325 -6.49 -11.80 -8.00
C MET A 325 -6.77 -10.74 -6.93
N ALA A 326 -7.55 -11.11 -5.92
CA ALA A 326 -7.90 -10.21 -4.81
C ALA A 326 -6.68 -9.86 -3.95
N LEU A 327 -5.83 -10.84 -3.64
CA LEU A 327 -4.60 -10.64 -2.87
C LEU A 327 -3.59 -9.75 -3.62
N PHE A 328 -3.44 -9.95 -4.93
CA PHE A 328 -2.58 -9.12 -5.77
C PHE A 328 -2.99 -7.65 -5.72
N LEU A 329 -4.28 -7.36 -5.93
CA LEU A 329 -4.82 -6.00 -5.89
C LEU A 329 -4.65 -5.35 -4.51
N LEU A 330 -4.92 -6.10 -3.43
CA LEU A 330 -4.74 -5.59 -2.07
C LEU A 330 -3.26 -5.29 -1.79
N THR A 331 -2.35 -6.17 -2.18
CA THR A 331 -0.90 -5.99 -1.97
C THR A 331 -0.37 -4.76 -2.71
N VAL A 332 -0.77 -4.55 -3.97
CA VAL A 332 -0.39 -3.34 -4.73
C VAL A 332 -0.92 -2.08 -4.05
N ALA A 333 -2.18 -2.11 -3.62
CA ALA A 333 -2.80 -0.96 -2.94
C ALA A 333 -2.16 -0.67 -1.58
N ASP A 334 -1.76 -1.70 -0.83
CA ASP A 334 -1.08 -1.59 0.46
C ASP A 334 0.30 -0.94 0.32
N ILE A 335 1.16 -1.46 -0.56
CA ILE A 335 2.49 -0.90 -0.81
C ILE A 335 2.39 0.57 -1.23
N ARG A 336 1.45 0.89 -2.11
CA ARG A 336 1.21 2.28 -2.57
C ARG A 336 0.64 3.16 -1.46
N GLY A 337 -0.17 2.60 -0.58
CA GLY A 337 -0.75 3.29 0.58
C GLY A 337 0.29 3.60 1.66
N THR A 338 1.34 2.80 1.77
CA THR A 338 2.42 2.98 2.75
C THR A 338 3.31 4.16 2.37
N ASN A 339 3.86 4.14 1.18
CA ASN A 339 4.66 5.24 0.64
C ASN A 339 4.70 5.12 -0.90
N PRO A 340 4.14 6.08 -1.63
CA PRO A 340 4.13 6.04 -3.10
C PRO A 340 5.50 5.92 -3.76
N GLN A 341 6.57 6.34 -3.06
CA GLN A 341 7.95 6.28 -3.58
C GLN A 341 8.59 4.88 -3.47
N ILE A 342 8.03 3.99 -2.64
CA ILE A 342 8.53 2.62 -2.47
C ILE A 342 8.15 1.74 -3.67
N TRP A 343 7.03 2.03 -4.34
CA TRP A 343 6.62 1.33 -5.55
C TRP A 343 7.51 1.74 -6.72
N ASN A 344 8.15 0.78 -7.34
CA ASN A 344 8.99 0.97 -8.52
C ASN A 344 8.75 -0.15 -9.53
N ALA A 345 9.27 0.00 -10.75
CA ALA A 345 9.06 -0.97 -11.83
C ALA A 345 9.62 -2.36 -11.50
N TRP A 346 10.70 -2.43 -10.73
CA TRP A 346 11.27 -3.71 -10.30
C TRP A 346 10.34 -4.48 -9.35
N LYS A 347 9.77 -3.80 -8.35
CA LYS A 347 8.78 -4.42 -7.46
C LYS A 347 7.52 -4.84 -8.21
N SER A 348 7.04 -3.99 -9.14
CA SER A 348 5.91 -4.34 -10.01
C SER A 348 6.19 -5.65 -10.74
N LYS A 349 7.36 -5.74 -11.38
CA LYS A 349 7.77 -6.93 -12.13
C LYS A 349 7.79 -8.19 -11.25
N LEU A 350 8.38 -8.13 -10.05
CA LEU A 350 8.41 -9.29 -9.15
C LEU A 350 7.00 -9.76 -8.74
N MET A 351 6.11 -8.82 -8.42
CA MET A 351 4.73 -9.14 -8.06
C MET A 351 3.96 -9.75 -9.23
N GLU A 352 4.14 -9.19 -10.43
CA GLU A 352 3.51 -9.65 -11.66
C GLU A 352 4.03 -11.04 -12.06
N ASP A 353 5.34 -11.29 -11.95
CA ASP A 353 5.94 -12.60 -12.23
C ASP A 353 5.37 -13.67 -11.29
N LEU A 354 5.32 -13.40 -9.99
CA LEU A 354 4.72 -14.33 -9.03
C LEU A 354 3.23 -14.57 -9.35
N PHE A 355 2.49 -13.51 -9.68
CA PHE A 355 1.08 -13.61 -10.06
C PHE A 355 0.88 -14.54 -11.26
N HIS A 356 1.62 -14.32 -12.35
CA HIS A 356 1.47 -15.11 -13.58
C HIS A 356 1.94 -16.56 -13.40
N LEU A 357 3.05 -16.80 -12.69
CA LEU A 357 3.52 -18.15 -12.39
C LEU A 357 2.50 -18.92 -11.54
N THR A 358 1.93 -18.28 -10.53
CA THR A 358 0.93 -18.89 -9.68
C THR A 358 -0.36 -19.17 -10.44
N LEU A 359 -0.80 -18.26 -11.32
CA LEU A 359 -1.97 -18.45 -12.15
C LEU A 359 -1.84 -19.67 -13.06
N ARG A 360 -0.66 -19.90 -13.63
CA ARG A 360 -0.36 -21.09 -14.45
C ARG A 360 -0.48 -22.37 -13.62
N VAL A 361 0.05 -22.40 -12.41
CA VAL A 361 -0.08 -23.56 -11.49
C VAL A 361 -1.54 -23.83 -11.16
N LEU A 362 -2.31 -22.80 -10.83
CA LEU A 362 -3.73 -22.92 -10.53
C LEU A 362 -4.54 -23.38 -11.76
N GLY A 363 -4.09 -23.05 -12.97
CA GLY A 363 -4.63 -23.54 -14.24
C GLY A 363 -4.26 -24.99 -14.58
N GLY A 364 -3.48 -25.67 -13.72
CA GLY A 364 -3.06 -27.05 -13.92
C GLY A 364 -1.86 -27.24 -14.85
N GLU A 365 -1.14 -26.15 -15.17
CA GLU A 365 0.12 -26.25 -15.94
C GLU A 365 1.23 -26.84 -15.05
N ASP A 366 1.99 -27.79 -15.63
CA ASP A 366 3.20 -28.27 -14.97
C ASP A 366 4.34 -27.26 -15.15
N ILE A 367 4.72 -26.61 -14.05
CA ILE A 367 5.90 -25.75 -13.97
C ILE A 367 7.14 -26.56 -13.54
N SER A 368 7.35 -27.73 -14.14
CA SER A 368 8.58 -28.48 -13.90
C SER A 368 9.80 -27.68 -14.37
N VAL A 369 10.93 -27.89 -13.69
CA VAL A 369 12.21 -27.24 -14.02
C VAL A 369 12.56 -27.45 -15.50
N ASP A 370 12.36 -28.67 -16.01
CA ASP A 370 12.67 -29.00 -17.41
C ASP A 370 11.77 -28.29 -18.42
N HIS A 371 10.51 -28.07 -18.07
CA HIS A 371 9.57 -27.36 -18.93
C HIS A 371 9.89 -25.86 -19.01
N GLU A 372 10.12 -25.21 -17.88
CA GLU A 372 10.53 -23.81 -17.79
C GLU A 372 11.87 -23.57 -18.50
N LEU A 373 12.83 -24.46 -18.31
CA LEU A 373 14.12 -24.40 -18.99
C LEU A 373 13.95 -24.37 -20.52
N LYS A 374 13.17 -25.30 -21.08
CA LYS A 374 12.92 -25.38 -22.51
C LYS A 374 12.22 -24.14 -23.07
N ILE A 375 11.24 -23.61 -22.36
CA ILE A 375 10.53 -22.38 -22.76
C ILE A 375 11.51 -21.21 -22.82
N ARG A 376 12.28 -20.95 -21.75
CA ARG A 376 13.22 -19.83 -21.71
C ARG A 376 14.33 -19.95 -22.74
N GLN A 377 14.87 -21.13 -22.92
CA GLN A 377 15.87 -21.38 -23.97
C GLN A 377 15.29 -21.10 -25.36
N LYS A 378 14.09 -21.59 -25.66
CA LYS A 378 13.43 -21.35 -26.96
C LYS A 378 13.13 -19.88 -27.23
N GLU A 379 12.63 -19.15 -26.23
CA GLU A 379 12.37 -17.72 -26.31
C GLU A 379 13.68 -16.93 -26.53
N ALA A 380 14.74 -17.28 -25.78
CA ALA A 380 16.06 -16.68 -25.94
C ALA A 380 16.64 -16.95 -27.35
N GLN A 381 16.53 -18.19 -27.85
CA GLN A 381 16.93 -18.53 -29.21
C GLN A 381 16.17 -17.69 -30.26
N THR A 382 14.87 -17.58 -30.13
CA THR A 382 14.06 -16.72 -31.01
C THR A 382 14.58 -15.28 -31.02
N THR A 383 14.89 -14.73 -29.84
CA THR A 383 15.44 -13.38 -29.70
C THR A 383 16.85 -13.27 -30.34
N LEU A 384 17.70 -14.28 -30.20
CA LEU A 384 19.03 -14.32 -30.82
C LEU A 384 18.93 -14.29 -32.37
N ARG A 385 17.93 -14.98 -32.96
CA ARG A 385 17.68 -14.92 -34.42
C ARG A 385 17.24 -13.52 -34.85
N LEU A 386 16.43 -12.85 -34.04
CA LEU A 386 16.07 -11.43 -34.30
C LEU A 386 17.28 -10.50 -34.19
N TYR A 387 18.28 -10.82 -33.38
CA TYR A 387 19.55 -10.10 -33.36
C TYR A 387 20.50 -10.44 -34.52
N GLY A 388 20.11 -11.34 -35.40
CA GLY A 388 20.90 -11.73 -36.58
C GLY A 388 22.01 -12.76 -36.29
N LEU A 389 21.97 -13.44 -35.16
CA LEU A 389 22.93 -14.51 -34.88
C LEU A 389 22.52 -15.78 -35.64
N PRO A 390 23.50 -16.57 -36.18
CA PRO A 390 23.22 -17.82 -36.85
C PRO A 390 22.64 -18.88 -35.90
N GLU A 391 22.05 -19.92 -36.46
CA GLU A 391 21.62 -21.10 -35.68
C GLU A 391 22.83 -21.72 -34.96
N HIS A 392 22.60 -22.20 -33.74
CA HIS A 392 23.62 -22.76 -32.88
C HIS A 392 24.71 -21.79 -32.38
N ALA A 393 24.51 -20.49 -32.52
CA ALA A 393 25.44 -19.47 -32.00
C ALA A 393 25.56 -19.52 -30.48
N GLU A 394 24.54 -19.99 -29.80
CA GLU A 394 24.45 -20.15 -28.37
C GLU A 394 25.14 -21.40 -27.80
N ASP A 395 25.29 -22.45 -28.60
CA ASP A 395 25.63 -23.80 -28.11
C ASP A 395 26.94 -23.86 -27.30
N GLU A 396 27.97 -23.16 -27.75
CA GLU A 396 29.28 -23.20 -27.09
C GLU A 396 29.26 -22.49 -25.73
N PHE A 397 28.58 -21.39 -25.66
CA PHE A 397 28.43 -20.62 -24.42
C PHE A 397 27.44 -21.31 -23.45
N TRP A 398 26.31 -21.81 -23.94
CA TRP A 398 25.29 -22.44 -23.09
C TRP A 398 25.76 -23.78 -22.49
N LYS A 399 26.71 -24.47 -23.08
CA LYS A 399 27.37 -25.66 -22.50
C LYS A 399 28.13 -25.34 -21.20
N GLN A 400 28.52 -24.07 -21.02
CA GLN A 400 29.23 -23.62 -19.84
C GLN A 400 28.29 -23.14 -18.71
N LEU A 401 26.97 -23.17 -18.94
CA LEU A 401 25.96 -22.68 -18.04
C LEU A 401 25.15 -23.84 -17.47
N ASP A 402 24.81 -23.76 -16.19
CA ASP A 402 23.95 -24.75 -15.56
C ASP A 402 22.45 -24.36 -15.65
N ILE A 403 21.59 -25.27 -15.19
CA ILE A 403 20.14 -25.09 -15.20
C ILE A 403 19.73 -23.86 -14.36
N VAL A 404 20.43 -23.60 -13.25
CA VAL A 404 20.12 -22.50 -12.33
C VAL A 404 20.27 -21.14 -13.03
N TYR A 405 21.25 -21.00 -13.92
CA TYR A 405 21.40 -19.79 -14.72
C TYR A 405 20.13 -19.49 -15.53
N PHE A 406 19.64 -20.46 -16.29
CA PHE A 406 18.46 -20.30 -17.14
C PHE A 406 17.18 -20.04 -16.35
N LEU A 407 17.06 -20.62 -15.17
CA LEU A 407 15.90 -20.40 -14.31
C LEU A 407 15.89 -19.01 -13.66
N ARG A 408 17.06 -18.42 -13.41
CA ARG A 408 17.20 -17.09 -12.78
C ARG A 408 17.17 -15.92 -13.74
N HIS A 409 17.41 -16.16 -15.04
CA HIS A 409 17.44 -15.09 -16.05
C HIS A 409 16.23 -15.16 -16.95
N ASP A 410 15.68 -13.98 -17.31
CA ASP A 410 14.66 -13.87 -18.33
C ASP A 410 15.25 -14.16 -19.72
N ALA A 411 14.42 -14.62 -20.64
CA ALA A 411 14.87 -14.95 -22.01
C ALA A 411 15.58 -13.77 -22.70
N SER A 412 15.16 -12.54 -22.41
CA SER A 412 15.81 -11.33 -22.94
C SER A 412 17.21 -11.09 -22.36
N ASP A 413 17.43 -11.46 -21.08
CA ASP A 413 18.73 -11.38 -20.42
C ASP A 413 19.66 -12.43 -20.99
N ILE A 414 19.17 -13.68 -21.11
CA ILE A 414 19.91 -14.79 -21.69
C ILE A 414 20.36 -14.44 -23.12
N ALA A 415 19.46 -13.94 -23.96
CA ALA A 415 19.77 -13.54 -25.32
C ALA A 415 20.78 -12.38 -25.37
N TRP A 416 20.64 -11.38 -24.53
CA TRP A 416 21.55 -10.24 -24.46
C TRP A 416 22.95 -10.64 -24.03
N GLN A 417 23.08 -11.48 -22.99
CA GLN A 417 24.36 -11.99 -22.50
C GLN A 417 25.02 -12.92 -23.52
N THR A 418 24.25 -13.84 -24.12
CA THR A 418 24.74 -14.73 -25.19
C THR A 418 25.29 -13.92 -26.37
N ARG A 419 24.56 -12.92 -26.86
CA ARG A 419 25.03 -12.04 -27.91
C ARG A 419 26.30 -11.27 -27.53
N THR A 420 26.37 -10.80 -26.28
CA THR A 420 27.52 -10.03 -25.79
C THR A 420 28.79 -10.90 -25.72
N LEU A 421 28.64 -12.18 -25.38
CA LEU A 421 29.71 -13.11 -25.13
C LEU A 421 30.00 -14.05 -26.32
N TYR A 422 29.28 -13.92 -27.42
CA TYR A 422 29.34 -14.84 -28.57
C TYR A 422 30.76 -15.14 -29.07
N TYR A 423 31.65 -14.14 -29.11
CA TYR A 423 33.06 -14.32 -29.45
C TYR A 423 34.00 -14.08 -28.27
N ARG A 424 33.49 -14.05 -27.04
CA ARG A 424 34.23 -13.59 -25.86
C ARG A 424 34.08 -14.53 -24.65
N SER A 425 33.60 -15.75 -24.87
CA SER A 425 33.39 -16.72 -23.80
C SER A 425 34.69 -17.09 -23.03
N ASN A 426 35.85 -16.94 -23.68
CA ASN A 426 37.17 -17.20 -23.06
C ASN A 426 38.02 -15.90 -23.01
N ALA A 427 37.40 -14.75 -22.84
CA ALA A 427 38.13 -13.47 -22.81
C ALA A 427 39.07 -13.40 -21.60
N ALA A 428 40.34 -13.09 -21.82
CA ALA A 428 41.32 -12.88 -20.76
C ALA A 428 41.06 -11.61 -19.95
N GLU A 429 40.44 -10.59 -20.56
CA GLU A 429 40.07 -9.35 -19.90
C GLU A 429 38.58 -9.35 -19.52
N PRO A 430 38.21 -8.64 -18.41
CA PRO A 430 36.81 -8.52 -18.02
C PRO A 430 35.93 -7.92 -19.11
N VAL A 431 34.81 -8.58 -19.42
CA VAL A 431 33.78 -8.03 -20.32
C VAL A 431 32.70 -7.39 -19.46
N ILE A 432 32.59 -6.06 -19.55
CA ILE A 432 31.56 -5.30 -18.81
C ILE A 432 30.64 -4.65 -19.85
N LYS A 433 29.36 -4.93 -19.73
CA LYS A 433 28.32 -4.31 -20.58
C LYS A 433 27.19 -3.78 -19.73
N CYS A 434 26.65 -2.66 -20.16
CA CYS A 434 25.46 -2.09 -19.53
C CYS A 434 24.40 -1.75 -20.60
N ARG A 435 23.15 -1.83 -20.18
CA ARG A 435 22.00 -1.37 -20.94
C ARG A 435 21.00 -0.70 -20.02
N LEU A 436 20.06 0.06 -20.57
CA LEU A 436 18.88 0.47 -19.81
C LEU A 436 18.12 -0.79 -19.39
N SER A 437 17.64 -0.78 -18.14
CA SER A 437 16.87 -1.90 -17.65
C SER A 437 15.64 -2.14 -18.52
N PRO A 438 15.35 -3.38 -18.96
CA PRO A 438 14.14 -3.70 -19.71
C PRO A 438 12.84 -3.35 -18.97
N ILE A 439 12.89 -3.30 -17.63
CA ILE A 439 11.76 -2.92 -16.78
C ILE A 439 11.60 -1.40 -16.61
N GLY A 440 12.38 -0.59 -17.34
CA GLY A 440 12.20 0.86 -17.39
C GLY A 440 12.87 1.67 -16.28
N GLU A 441 13.48 1.04 -15.26
CA GLU A 441 14.17 1.74 -14.17
C GLU A 441 15.60 1.26 -13.96
N GLY A 442 16.55 2.21 -13.97
CA GLY A 442 17.96 1.93 -13.67
C GLY A 442 18.74 1.38 -14.86
N LEU A 443 19.96 0.90 -14.56
CA LEU A 443 20.89 0.29 -15.49
C LEU A 443 21.07 -1.18 -15.13
N GLN A 444 21.01 -2.04 -16.12
CA GLN A 444 21.42 -3.43 -15.99
C GLN A 444 22.88 -3.54 -16.42
N VAL A 445 23.73 -4.03 -15.53
CA VAL A 445 25.18 -4.18 -15.76
C VAL A 445 25.54 -5.64 -15.66
N THR A 446 26.12 -6.20 -16.73
CA THR A 446 26.70 -7.55 -16.72
C THR A 446 28.20 -7.47 -16.64
N VAL A 447 28.79 -8.24 -15.76
CA VAL A 447 30.23 -8.42 -15.58
C VAL A 447 30.57 -9.87 -15.84
N TYR A 448 31.46 -10.13 -16.79
CA TYR A 448 31.96 -11.45 -17.13
C TYR A 448 33.48 -11.44 -17.03
N THR A 449 34.03 -12.25 -16.14
CA THR A 449 35.48 -12.32 -15.88
C THR A 449 35.83 -13.62 -15.16
N LEU A 450 37.10 -14.02 -15.17
CA LEU A 450 37.55 -15.13 -14.31
C LEU A 450 37.11 -14.91 -12.87
N ASP A 451 36.51 -15.91 -12.27
CA ASP A 451 36.07 -15.83 -10.89
C ASP A 451 37.25 -15.76 -9.93
N ARG A 452 37.11 -15.00 -8.87
CA ARG A 452 38.14 -14.81 -7.84
C ARG A 452 37.51 -14.45 -6.49
N PRO A 453 38.20 -14.75 -5.39
CA PRO A 453 37.73 -14.36 -4.06
C PRO A 453 37.38 -12.86 -3.99
N ASP A 454 36.32 -12.53 -3.27
CA ASP A 454 35.83 -11.18 -3.00
C ASP A 454 35.38 -10.36 -4.22
N LEU A 455 35.28 -10.94 -5.43
CA LEU A 455 34.89 -10.24 -6.65
C LEU A 455 33.53 -9.52 -6.46
N PHE A 456 32.53 -10.22 -5.95
CA PHE A 456 31.21 -9.65 -5.67
C PHE A 456 31.29 -8.46 -4.71
N ALA A 457 32.02 -8.58 -3.61
CA ALA A 457 32.20 -7.52 -2.64
C ALA A 457 32.88 -6.27 -3.24
N LEU A 458 33.87 -6.49 -4.12
CA LEU A 458 34.56 -5.41 -4.84
C LEU A 458 33.61 -4.66 -5.79
N ILE A 459 32.77 -5.38 -6.54
CA ILE A 459 31.78 -4.81 -7.46
C ILE A 459 30.73 -4.01 -6.66
N CYS A 460 30.19 -4.58 -5.58
CA CYS A 460 29.26 -3.87 -4.70
C CYS A 460 29.84 -2.59 -4.11
N SER A 461 31.12 -2.64 -3.65
CA SER A 461 31.83 -1.49 -3.12
C SER A 461 32.05 -0.41 -4.19
N TYR A 462 32.27 -0.80 -5.44
CA TYR A 462 32.39 0.15 -6.56
C TYR A 462 31.07 0.88 -6.78
N PHE A 463 29.94 0.18 -6.87
CA PHE A 463 28.62 0.80 -7.04
C PHE A 463 28.28 1.74 -5.88
N ALA A 464 28.54 1.34 -4.64
CA ALA A 464 28.31 2.17 -3.46
C ALA A 464 29.12 3.48 -3.53
N ARG A 465 30.42 3.40 -3.86
CA ARG A 465 31.30 4.60 -4.01
C ARG A 465 30.85 5.53 -5.14
N LYS A 466 30.19 5.01 -6.15
CA LYS A 466 29.64 5.79 -7.27
C LYS A 466 28.21 6.28 -7.03
N ASN A 467 27.68 6.13 -5.81
CA ASN A 467 26.31 6.49 -5.42
C ASN A 467 25.24 5.77 -6.26
N PHE A 468 25.46 4.51 -6.54
CA PHE A 468 24.43 3.61 -7.07
C PHE A 468 23.90 2.70 -5.96
N SER A 469 22.60 2.52 -5.94
CA SER A 469 21.94 1.46 -5.16
C SER A 469 21.79 0.23 -6.04
N ILE A 470 22.14 -0.93 -5.53
CA ILE A 470 21.89 -2.22 -6.17
C ILE A 470 20.46 -2.60 -5.78
N LEU A 471 19.59 -2.78 -6.79
CA LEU A 471 18.21 -3.20 -6.63
C LEU A 471 18.07 -4.72 -6.68
N ASP A 472 18.87 -5.35 -7.54
CA ASP A 472 18.92 -6.79 -7.75
C ASP A 472 20.33 -7.21 -8.20
N ALA A 473 20.71 -8.45 -7.86
CA ALA A 473 21.97 -9.04 -8.29
C ALA A 473 21.78 -10.53 -8.54
N LYS A 474 22.11 -10.99 -9.75
CA LYS A 474 22.12 -12.39 -10.14
C LYS A 474 23.58 -12.80 -10.32
N ILE A 475 24.04 -13.66 -9.44
CA ILE A 475 25.42 -14.13 -9.38
C ILE A 475 25.47 -15.55 -9.89
N HIS A 476 26.38 -15.81 -10.84
CA HIS A 476 26.53 -17.11 -11.44
C HIS A 476 28.01 -17.36 -11.78
N THR A 477 28.51 -18.55 -11.42
CA THR A 477 29.83 -19.02 -11.87
C THR A 477 29.64 -20.11 -12.92
N THR A 478 30.23 -19.94 -14.09
CA THR A 478 30.16 -20.87 -15.19
C THR A 478 30.98 -22.13 -14.95
N ASN A 479 30.75 -23.22 -15.71
CA ASN A 479 31.47 -24.50 -15.56
C ASN A 479 32.99 -24.38 -15.84
N HIS A 480 33.47 -23.27 -16.41
CA HIS A 480 34.89 -23.00 -16.67
C HIS A 480 35.44 -21.83 -15.82
N ASP A 481 34.87 -21.66 -14.62
CA ASP A 481 35.33 -20.74 -13.59
C ASP A 481 35.27 -19.22 -13.96
N TYR A 482 34.32 -18.81 -14.79
CA TYR A 482 34.02 -17.40 -15.01
C TYR A 482 32.82 -16.95 -14.18
N ALA A 483 32.95 -15.84 -13.52
CA ALA A 483 31.81 -15.14 -12.92
C ALA A 483 31.02 -14.44 -14.04
N LEU A 484 29.72 -14.68 -14.07
CA LEU A 484 28.73 -14.02 -14.93
C LEU A 484 27.71 -13.32 -14.04
N ASP A 485 28.07 -12.15 -13.56
CA ASP A 485 27.28 -11.43 -12.59
C ASP A 485 26.46 -10.34 -13.28
N THR A 486 25.20 -10.25 -12.92
CA THR A 486 24.28 -9.23 -13.45
C THR A 486 23.71 -8.41 -12.32
N PHE A 487 23.87 -7.10 -12.39
CA PHE A 487 23.40 -6.14 -11.40
C PHE A 487 22.36 -5.23 -12.02
N LEU A 488 21.24 -5.03 -11.32
CA LEU A 488 20.31 -3.95 -11.59
C LEU A 488 20.63 -2.80 -10.63
N VAL A 489 21.10 -1.67 -11.16
CA VAL A 489 21.55 -0.55 -10.35
C VAL A 489 20.78 0.72 -10.69
N LYS A 490 20.50 1.52 -9.67
CA LYS A 490 19.84 2.82 -9.80
C LYS A 490 20.71 3.89 -9.15
N LYS A 491 20.96 4.99 -9.86
CA LYS A 491 21.66 6.13 -9.28
C LYS A 491 20.83 6.74 -8.14
N LEU A 492 21.43 6.88 -6.97
CA LEU A 492 20.79 7.58 -5.87
C LEU A 492 20.67 9.05 -6.27
N SER A 493 19.43 9.53 -6.41
CA SER A 493 19.20 10.97 -6.54
C SER A 493 19.71 11.65 -5.27
N ARG A 494 20.59 12.63 -5.41
CA ARG A 494 20.89 13.53 -4.31
C ARG A 494 19.56 14.22 -3.96
N HIS A 495 18.89 13.76 -2.93
CA HIS A 495 17.89 14.60 -2.31
C HIS A 495 18.65 15.86 -1.86
N HIS A 496 18.39 16.97 -2.50
CA HIS A 496 18.69 18.25 -1.91
C HIS A 496 18.02 18.22 -0.52
N HIS A 497 18.81 18.04 0.52
CA HIS A 497 18.46 18.57 1.81
C HIS A 497 18.29 20.08 1.58
N ALA A 498 17.10 20.48 1.18
CA ALA A 498 16.72 21.87 1.24
C ALA A 498 16.85 22.29 2.69
N ARG A 499 17.77 23.25 2.89
CA ARG A 499 18.10 23.93 4.14
C ARG A 499 16.84 24.49 4.82
#